data_88d3e2954b44a3c26589d09abf01fa23
#
_entry.id   88d3e2954b44a3c26589d09abf01fa23
#
_cell.length_a   1.000
_cell.length_b   1.000
_cell.length_c   1.000
_cell.angle_alpha   90.00
_cell.angle_beta   90.00
_cell.angle_gamma   90.00
#
_symmetry.space_group_name_H-M   'P 1'
#
loop_
_entity.id
_entity.type
_entity.pdbx_description
1 polymer ?
#
loop_
_entity_poly.entity_id
_entity_poly.type
_entity_poly.pdbx_seq_one_letter_code
_entity_poly.pdbx_strand_id
1 'polypeptide(L)'
;MSSSDMPRPPHDPRSDNKKDTRPGSPARKPAVKIASKSPRVCYFMPMLESLAARDELNEVVKNRVVKSCEILDSGSSLYANGFVKLNDAAAVLRENEGKDAGQLAEEGTEFALAGRIVSLRSFGKVAFFHLMDRSGRIQCYAAREILGDESYSMFKKFDTGDIVGVRGVLFLTKTDELTLECRSVTLLTKSIRPLPEKYHGLKDVETRYRQRYVDLIVTERTREIFAKRIQVVREFRRFMEDEGFLEVETPMLQAIPGGATAKPFMTHHNALDMRLYMRIAPELYLKRLLVGGFEKVFEINRNFRNEGISVRHNPEFTMCEFYWAYATFEDLMDLTERLIGHIAKAVCGDYVISYQGQQIDLTPGTWKRVSFFESLETIGGHSREFYTDADAVSRYIRQRGEKAVEGEKLGKLQAKLFDLDVEPKLIQPHFIFHYPTEISPLSRRNEENPDVTDRYELFITGRELANAFSELNDPADQRMRFEEQVAEKNAGDDEAHPMDEDYLRALEYGMPPAAGQGIGIDRLVMLLTDSPSIREVILFPLLKPEG
;
A
#
# COMPACT_ATOMS: atom_id res chain seq x y z
N MET A 1 9.82 2.09 -62.72
CA MET A 1 9.37 0.87 -63.40
C MET A 1 8.52 0.13 -62.40
N SER A 2 7.24 0.39 -62.44
CA SER A 2 6.05 -0.32 -62.92
C SER A 2 5.76 -1.57 -62.05
N SER A 3 4.78 -1.46 -61.13
CA SER A 3 3.33 -1.78 -61.30
C SER A 3 3.08 -3.20 -61.77
N SER A 4 2.35 -4.00 -60.99
CA SER A 4 1.05 -4.52 -61.39
C SER A 4 0.67 -5.84 -60.70
N ASP A 5 -0.56 -5.82 -60.20
CA ASP A 5 -1.60 -6.82 -60.36
C ASP A 5 -1.53 -8.15 -59.54
N MET A 6 -2.45 -8.25 -58.59
CA MET A 6 -3.08 -9.50 -58.22
C MET A 6 -4.61 -9.40 -58.34
N PRO A 7 -5.31 -10.43 -58.83
CA PRO A 7 -6.71 -10.40 -59.24
C PRO A 7 -7.69 -10.63 -58.07
N ARG A 8 -8.89 -10.05 -58.20
CA ARG A 8 -10.06 -10.27 -57.32
C ARG A 8 -10.71 -11.62 -57.65
N PRO A 9 -11.23 -12.34 -56.64
CA PRO A 9 -12.11 -13.50 -56.92
C PRO A 9 -13.54 -13.03 -57.23
N PRO A 10 -14.34 -13.91 -57.93
CA PRO A 10 -15.59 -13.55 -58.57
C PRO A 10 -16.80 -13.53 -57.62
N HIS A 11 -17.79 -12.69 -57.97
CA HIS A 11 -19.13 -12.60 -57.39
C HIS A 11 -19.93 -13.89 -57.60
N ASP A 12 -20.57 -14.38 -56.53
CA ASP A 12 -21.68 -15.33 -56.60
C ASP A 12 -23.00 -14.60 -56.23
N PRO A 13 -24.01 -14.61 -57.12
CA PRO A 13 -25.30 -13.99 -56.83
C PRO A 13 -26.31 -15.04 -56.41
N ARG A 14 -26.57 -15.20 -55.12
CA ARG A 14 -27.83 -15.80 -54.62
C ARG A 14 -28.38 -15.02 -53.46
N SER A 15 -29.41 -14.27 -53.77
CA SER A 15 -30.39 -13.72 -52.86
C SER A 15 -31.00 -14.80 -51.95
N ASP A 16 -31.00 -14.55 -50.65
CA ASP A 16 -32.11 -15.02 -49.83
C ASP A 16 -32.37 -14.10 -48.65
N ASN A 17 -33.59 -13.66 -48.60
CA ASN A 17 -34.27 -12.81 -47.65
C ASN A 17 -34.21 -13.42 -46.24
N LYS A 18 -33.38 -12.91 -45.34
CA LYS A 18 -33.53 -13.13 -43.90
C LYS A 18 -33.82 -11.83 -43.22
N LYS A 19 -35.00 -11.73 -42.63
CA LYS A 19 -35.48 -10.65 -41.78
C LYS A 19 -34.43 -10.34 -40.68
N ASP A 20 -33.90 -9.14 -40.76
CA ASP A 20 -32.96 -8.55 -39.79
C ASP A 20 -33.73 -8.21 -38.49
N THR A 21 -33.76 -9.15 -37.54
CA THR A 21 -34.20 -8.87 -36.16
C THR A 21 -33.00 -8.43 -35.33
N ARG A 22 -32.55 -7.20 -35.50
CA ARG A 22 -31.62 -6.57 -34.57
C ARG A 22 -32.38 -6.29 -33.26
N PRO A 23 -31.85 -6.64 -32.09
CA PRO A 23 -32.45 -6.21 -30.81
C PRO A 23 -32.44 -4.70 -30.75
N GLY A 24 -33.59 -4.12 -30.39
CA GLY A 24 -33.80 -2.66 -30.35
C GLY A 24 -32.75 -1.97 -29.49
N SER A 25 -32.27 -0.84 -30.03
CA SER A 25 -31.43 0.10 -29.27
C SER A 25 -32.07 0.37 -27.91
N PRO A 26 -31.31 0.37 -26.81
CA PRO A 26 -31.88 0.73 -25.50
C PRO A 26 -32.46 2.14 -25.61
N ALA A 27 -33.74 2.27 -25.24
CA ALA A 27 -34.45 3.56 -25.24
C ALA A 27 -33.63 4.60 -24.46
N ARG A 28 -33.29 5.70 -25.12
CA ARG A 28 -32.65 6.85 -24.44
C ARG A 28 -33.54 7.27 -23.27
N LYS A 29 -33.03 7.08 -22.04
CA LYS A 29 -33.69 7.61 -20.84
C LYS A 29 -33.95 9.12 -21.03
N PRO A 30 -35.11 9.65 -20.57
CA PRO A 30 -35.47 11.05 -20.81
C PRO A 30 -34.41 11.98 -20.19
N ALA A 31 -34.06 13.05 -20.94
CA ALA A 31 -33.15 14.06 -20.46
C ALA A 31 -33.63 14.64 -19.13
N VAL A 32 -32.74 14.65 -18.12
CA VAL A 32 -33.02 15.21 -16.79
C VAL A 32 -33.27 16.71 -16.93
N LYS A 33 -34.53 17.15 -16.87
CA LYS A 33 -34.87 18.58 -16.83
C LYS A 33 -34.60 19.11 -15.42
N ILE A 34 -33.46 19.77 -15.23
CA ILE A 34 -33.23 20.61 -14.07
C ILE A 34 -33.87 21.96 -14.38
N ALA A 35 -34.99 22.25 -13.69
CA ALA A 35 -35.69 23.53 -13.82
C ALA A 35 -34.89 24.63 -13.11
N SER A 36 -33.89 25.19 -13.78
CA SER A 36 -33.17 26.39 -13.35
C SER A 36 -33.10 27.36 -14.52
N LYS A 37 -33.40 28.65 -14.24
CA LYS A 37 -33.28 29.74 -15.23
C LYS A 37 -31.88 30.31 -15.35
N SER A 38 -30.92 29.77 -14.58
CA SER A 38 -29.54 30.28 -14.58
C SER A 38 -28.70 29.72 -15.72
N PRO A 39 -28.01 30.55 -16.50
CA PRO A 39 -27.09 30.13 -17.56
C PRO A 39 -25.89 29.30 -16.99
N ARG A 40 -25.63 29.36 -15.68
CA ARG A 40 -24.55 28.62 -15.01
C ARG A 40 -24.87 27.15 -14.78
N VAL A 41 -26.14 26.73 -14.91
CA VAL A 41 -26.52 25.30 -14.93
C VAL A 41 -25.82 24.57 -16.08
N CYS A 42 -25.60 25.25 -17.21
CA CYS A 42 -24.88 24.68 -18.35
C CYS A 42 -23.46 24.22 -18.00
N TYR A 43 -22.80 24.80 -17.00
CA TYR A 43 -21.48 24.39 -16.53
C TYR A 43 -21.48 22.98 -15.94
N PHE A 44 -22.55 22.58 -15.27
CA PHE A 44 -22.68 21.26 -14.65
C PHE A 44 -23.33 20.20 -15.55
N MET A 45 -23.90 20.57 -16.71
CA MET A 45 -24.63 19.64 -17.58
C MET A 45 -23.82 18.40 -17.98
N PRO A 46 -22.55 18.51 -18.44
CA PRO A 46 -21.78 17.33 -18.81
C PRO A 46 -21.58 16.34 -17.63
N MET A 47 -21.38 16.88 -16.43
CA MET A 47 -21.25 16.06 -15.21
C MET A 47 -22.58 15.37 -14.87
N LEU A 48 -23.70 16.08 -14.94
CA LEU A 48 -25.04 15.54 -14.65
C LEU A 48 -25.44 14.46 -15.65
N GLU A 49 -25.15 14.64 -16.94
CA GLU A 49 -25.35 13.63 -17.97
C GLU A 49 -24.53 12.37 -17.71
N SER A 50 -23.26 12.53 -17.34
CA SER A 50 -22.39 11.42 -16.97
C SER A 50 -22.91 10.66 -15.75
N LEU A 51 -23.40 11.37 -14.71
CA LEU A 51 -23.97 10.75 -13.51
C LEU A 51 -25.30 10.03 -13.82
N ALA A 52 -26.13 10.63 -14.69
CA ALA A 52 -27.38 10.01 -15.12
C ALA A 52 -27.14 8.73 -15.93
N ALA A 53 -26.12 8.73 -16.78
CA ALA A 53 -25.78 7.56 -17.59
C ALA A 53 -25.32 6.36 -16.74
N ARG A 54 -24.78 6.62 -15.55
CA ARG A 54 -24.34 5.59 -14.59
C ARG A 54 -25.36 5.30 -13.48
N ASP A 55 -26.59 5.82 -13.58
CA ASP A 55 -27.63 5.76 -12.54
C ASP A 55 -27.21 6.33 -11.16
N GLU A 56 -26.17 7.19 -11.12
CA GLU A 56 -25.63 7.81 -9.91
C GLU A 56 -26.29 9.17 -9.56
N LEU A 57 -27.15 9.69 -10.45
CA LEU A 57 -27.83 10.97 -10.26
C LEU A 57 -29.08 10.78 -9.39
N ASN A 58 -28.96 11.11 -8.11
CA ASN A 58 -30.07 11.11 -7.16
C ASN A 58 -30.51 12.53 -6.79
N GLU A 59 -31.62 12.65 -6.04
CA GLU A 59 -32.20 13.93 -5.63
C GLU A 59 -31.23 14.77 -4.77
N VAL A 60 -30.35 14.14 -3.98
CA VAL A 60 -29.37 14.85 -3.15
C VAL A 60 -28.35 15.56 -4.03
N VAL A 61 -27.83 14.89 -5.07
CA VAL A 61 -26.90 15.47 -6.02
C VAL A 61 -27.55 16.62 -6.79
N LYS A 62 -28.81 16.44 -7.27
CA LYS A 62 -29.57 17.49 -7.95
C LYS A 62 -29.72 18.73 -7.07
N ASN A 63 -30.12 18.56 -5.82
CA ASN A 63 -30.27 19.66 -4.87
C ASN A 63 -28.95 20.40 -4.60
N ARG A 64 -27.82 19.69 -4.51
CA ARG A 64 -26.50 20.30 -4.34
C ARG A 64 -26.07 21.12 -5.56
N VAL A 65 -26.41 20.63 -6.76
CA VAL A 65 -26.18 21.40 -8.00
C VAL A 65 -27.01 22.67 -8.03
N VAL A 66 -28.31 22.61 -7.63
CA VAL A 66 -29.15 23.81 -7.53
C VAL A 66 -28.56 24.82 -6.56
N LYS A 67 -28.17 24.40 -5.35
CA LYS A 67 -27.49 25.27 -4.39
C LYS A 67 -26.19 25.85 -4.93
N SER A 68 -25.43 25.06 -5.70
CA SER A 68 -24.20 25.54 -6.37
C SER A 68 -24.47 26.66 -7.36
N CYS A 69 -25.53 26.52 -8.16
CA CYS A 69 -25.96 27.58 -9.08
C CYS A 69 -26.38 28.85 -8.33
N GLU A 70 -27.13 28.71 -7.24
CA GLU A 70 -27.54 29.86 -6.41
C GLU A 70 -26.33 30.58 -5.76
N ILE A 71 -25.29 29.84 -5.34
CA ILE A 71 -24.04 30.42 -4.82
C ILE A 71 -23.32 31.20 -5.93
N LEU A 72 -23.22 30.64 -7.13
CA LEU A 72 -22.61 31.33 -8.29
C LEU A 72 -23.39 32.57 -8.70
N ASP A 73 -24.74 32.50 -8.66
CA ASP A 73 -25.61 33.63 -9.01
C ASP A 73 -25.50 34.81 -8.04
N SER A 74 -25.14 34.52 -6.76
CA SER A 74 -24.83 35.58 -5.78
C SER A 74 -23.43 36.22 -5.98
N GLY A 75 -22.67 35.82 -7.00
CA GLY A 75 -21.32 36.30 -7.26
C GLY A 75 -20.21 35.63 -6.44
N SER A 76 -20.56 34.63 -5.62
CA SER A 76 -19.61 33.90 -4.79
C SER A 76 -18.96 32.73 -5.54
N SER A 77 -17.75 32.34 -5.14
CA SER A 77 -17.04 31.20 -5.71
C SER A 77 -17.44 29.90 -5.03
N LEU A 78 -17.54 28.81 -5.82
CA LEU A 78 -17.69 27.43 -5.29
C LEU A 78 -16.34 26.83 -4.90
N TYR A 79 -15.24 27.37 -5.40
CA TYR A 79 -13.88 26.87 -5.28
C TYR A 79 -12.94 28.04 -5.00
N ALA A 80 -13.12 28.67 -3.83
CA ALA A 80 -12.30 29.79 -3.42
C ALA A 80 -10.90 29.33 -2.99
N ASN A 81 -9.89 30.09 -3.34
CA ASN A 81 -8.52 29.93 -2.86
C ASN A 81 -8.09 31.17 -2.06
N GLY A 82 -6.91 31.12 -1.44
CA GLY A 82 -6.36 32.25 -0.68
C GLY A 82 -6.79 32.31 0.78
N PHE A 83 -7.58 31.36 1.30
CA PHE A 83 -7.82 31.24 2.74
C PHE A 83 -6.53 30.76 3.44
N VAL A 84 -6.05 31.55 4.39
CA VAL A 84 -4.88 31.20 5.19
C VAL A 84 -5.34 30.46 6.45
N LYS A 85 -5.07 29.15 6.48
CA LYS A 85 -5.24 28.29 7.67
C LYS A 85 -4.05 28.53 8.61
N LEU A 86 -4.30 28.94 9.83
CA LEU A 86 -3.25 29.22 10.85
C LEU A 86 -3.14 28.12 11.90
N ASN A 87 -4.23 27.40 12.15
CA ASN A 87 -4.34 26.47 13.27
C ASN A 87 -4.83 25.09 12.80
N ASP A 88 -4.41 24.05 13.52
CA ASP A 88 -4.92 22.68 13.41
C ASP A 88 -5.94 22.38 14.51
N ALA A 89 -7.03 21.69 14.20
CA ALA A 89 -8.15 21.43 15.12
C ALA A 89 -7.70 20.77 16.44
N ALA A 90 -6.85 19.73 16.36
CA ALA A 90 -6.36 19.05 17.56
C ALA A 90 -5.43 19.92 18.43
N ALA A 91 -4.64 20.80 17.82
CA ALA A 91 -3.79 21.73 18.55
C ALA A 91 -4.64 22.75 19.33
N VAL A 92 -5.64 23.33 18.65
CA VAL A 92 -6.57 24.27 19.27
C VAL A 92 -7.29 23.64 20.47
N LEU A 93 -7.78 22.41 20.33
CA LEU A 93 -8.46 21.71 21.43
C LEU A 93 -7.51 21.43 22.58
N ARG A 94 -6.34 20.89 22.33
CA ARG A 94 -5.36 20.53 23.36
C ARG A 94 -4.82 21.74 24.12
N GLU A 95 -4.53 22.85 23.46
CA GLU A 95 -3.98 24.06 24.04
C GLU A 95 -5.01 24.82 24.90
N ASN A 96 -6.30 24.52 24.72
CA ASN A 96 -7.39 25.16 25.45
C ASN A 96 -8.18 24.17 26.33
N GLU A 97 -7.69 22.94 26.46
CA GLU A 97 -8.31 21.92 27.33
C GLU A 97 -8.27 22.38 28.80
N GLY A 98 -9.40 22.26 29.49
CA GLY A 98 -9.52 22.64 30.92
C GLY A 98 -9.72 24.13 31.20
N LYS A 99 -9.71 25.00 30.18
CA LYS A 99 -10.03 26.43 30.39
C LYS A 99 -11.54 26.59 30.61
N ASP A 100 -11.89 27.46 31.55
CA ASP A 100 -13.29 27.84 31.77
C ASP A 100 -13.77 28.93 30.79
N ALA A 101 -15.08 29.18 30.81
CA ALA A 101 -15.71 30.15 29.91
C ALA A 101 -15.19 31.60 30.13
N GLY A 102 -14.79 31.96 31.37
CA GLY A 102 -14.25 33.26 31.66
C GLY A 102 -12.85 33.46 31.07
N GLN A 103 -11.99 32.46 31.21
CA GLN A 103 -10.64 32.46 30.64
C GLN A 103 -10.66 32.54 29.09
N LEU A 104 -11.52 31.76 28.45
CA LEU A 104 -11.67 31.81 26.99
C LEU A 104 -12.20 33.17 26.50
N ALA A 105 -13.13 33.77 27.23
CA ALA A 105 -13.68 35.09 26.91
C ALA A 105 -12.66 36.21 27.09
N GLU A 106 -11.86 36.16 28.18
CA GLU A 106 -10.83 37.14 28.45
C GLU A 106 -9.69 37.10 27.44
N GLU A 107 -9.24 35.89 27.07
CA GLU A 107 -8.21 35.70 26.04
C GLU A 107 -8.68 36.18 24.66
N GLY A 108 -9.92 35.90 24.28
CA GLY A 108 -10.52 36.32 23.03
C GLY A 108 -9.73 35.94 21.76
N THR A 109 -8.86 34.93 21.87
CA THR A 109 -7.95 34.52 20.78
C THR A 109 -8.73 34.08 19.56
N GLU A 110 -8.41 34.69 18.41
CA GLU A 110 -9.01 34.33 17.13
C GLU A 110 -8.23 33.19 16.48
N PHE A 111 -8.95 32.16 16.07
CA PHE A 111 -8.42 30.99 15.35
C PHE A 111 -8.87 30.99 13.91
N ALA A 112 -8.01 30.51 12.99
CA ALA A 112 -8.31 30.34 11.58
C ALA A 112 -8.10 28.87 11.18
N LEU A 113 -9.20 28.15 11.04
CA LEU A 113 -9.24 26.73 10.70
C LEU A 113 -9.80 26.50 9.30
N ALA A 114 -9.36 25.44 8.63
CA ALA A 114 -9.96 24.99 7.38
C ALA A 114 -10.09 23.47 7.40
N GLY A 115 -11.21 22.97 6.89
CA GLY A 115 -11.48 21.54 6.88
C GLY A 115 -12.80 21.19 6.22
N ARG A 116 -13.18 19.93 6.31
CA ARG A 116 -14.41 19.39 5.75
C ARG A 116 -15.53 19.41 6.79
N ILE A 117 -16.73 19.85 6.40
CA ILE A 117 -17.93 19.69 7.20
C ILE A 117 -18.30 18.20 7.22
N VAL A 118 -18.18 17.54 8.37
CA VAL A 118 -18.53 16.12 8.53
C VAL A 118 -19.87 15.89 9.22
N SER A 119 -20.45 16.93 9.82
CA SER A 119 -21.83 16.95 10.30
C SER A 119 -22.34 18.39 10.33
N LEU A 120 -23.62 18.57 10.08
CA LEU A 120 -24.28 19.86 10.09
C LEU A 120 -25.70 19.70 10.65
N ARG A 121 -26.02 20.48 11.67
CA ARG A 121 -27.35 20.56 12.30
C ARG A 121 -27.79 22.02 12.36
N SER A 122 -28.87 22.38 11.69
CA SER A 122 -29.41 23.75 11.65
C SER A 122 -30.67 23.87 12.48
N PHE A 123 -30.75 24.91 13.28
CA PHE A 123 -31.87 25.23 14.18
C PHE A 123 -32.36 26.67 13.91
N GLY A 124 -32.94 26.90 12.74
CA GLY A 124 -33.46 28.21 12.34
C GLY A 124 -32.38 29.27 12.14
N LYS A 125 -32.04 30.03 13.19
CA LYS A 125 -31.07 31.13 13.15
C LYS A 125 -29.65 30.73 13.57
N VAL A 126 -29.47 29.48 14.01
CA VAL A 126 -28.19 28.96 14.47
C VAL A 126 -27.91 27.57 13.86
N ALA A 127 -26.66 27.21 13.76
CA ALA A 127 -26.24 25.90 13.32
C ALA A 127 -24.98 25.45 14.08
N PHE A 128 -24.92 24.16 14.38
CA PHE A 128 -23.73 23.48 14.85
C PHE A 128 -23.22 22.55 13.75
N PHE A 129 -21.92 22.55 13.53
CA PHE A 129 -21.29 21.64 12.58
C PHE A 129 -19.92 21.19 13.09
N HIS A 130 -19.49 20.01 12.65
CA HIS A 130 -18.14 19.56 12.94
C HIS A 130 -17.26 19.78 11.71
N LEU A 131 -16.19 20.51 11.92
CA LEU A 131 -15.10 20.70 10.96
C LEU A 131 -14.03 19.65 11.22
N MET A 132 -13.66 18.90 10.20
CA MET A 132 -12.60 17.89 10.24
C MET A 132 -11.43 18.35 9.39
N ASP A 133 -10.25 18.42 9.98
CA ASP A 133 -8.98 18.61 9.28
C ASP A 133 -8.09 17.35 9.41
N ARG A 134 -6.80 17.46 9.04
CA ARG A 134 -5.83 16.36 9.14
C ARG A 134 -5.58 15.89 10.58
N SER A 135 -5.76 16.77 11.56
CA SER A 135 -5.41 16.53 12.95
C SER A 135 -6.56 16.00 13.80
N GLY A 136 -7.81 16.27 13.38
CA GLY A 136 -8.98 15.86 14.15
C GLY A 136 -10.25 16.62 13.79
N ARG A 137 -11.18 16.66 14.73
CA ARG A 137 -12.49 17.32 14.57
C ARG A 137 -12.68 18.36 15.65
N ILE A 138 -13.27 19.50 15.29
CA ILE A 138 -13.71 20.55 16.23
C ILE A 138 -15.16 20.91 15.96
N GLN A 139 -15.94 21.14 17.01
CA GLN A 139 -17.29 21.70 16.88
C GLN A 139 -17.21 23.18 16.53
N CYS A 140 -18.05 23.60 15.59
CA CYS A 140 -18.21 25.00 15.18
C CYS A 140 -19.64 25.43 15.36
N TYR A 141 -19.84 26.68 15.76
CA TYR A 141 -21.13 27.33 15.95
C TYR A 141 -21.26 28.51 14.98
N ALA A 142 -22.29 28.49 14.16
CA ALA A 142 -22.61 29.55 13.22
C ALA A 142 -23.98 30.15 13.58
N ALA A 143 -24.02 31.42 13.91
CA ALA A 143 -25.24 32.14 14.25
C ALA A 143 -25.47 33.31 13.30
N ARG A 144 -26.74 33.54 12.93
CA ARG A 144 -27.16 34.65 12.06
C ARG A 144 -26.81 36.01 12.67
N GLU A 145 -26.91 36.12 13.98
CA GLU A 145 -26.59 37.33 14.75
C GLU A 145 -25.11 37.70 14.63
N ILE A 146 -24.22 36.69 14.56
CA ILE A 146 -22.77 36.88 14.52
C ILE A 146 -22.29 37.04 13.08
N LEU A 147 -22.76 36.18 12.16
CA LEU A 147 -22.33 36.19 10.76
C LEU A 147 -22.99 37.30 9.93
N GLY A 148 -24.11 37.83 10.38
CA GLY A 148 -24.97 38.72 9.59
C GLY A 148 -25.88 37.96 8.62
N ASP A 149 -26.90 38.63 8.12
CA ASP A 149 -27.99 38.02 7.33
C ASP A 149 -27.49 37.40 6.01
N GLU A 150 -26.64 38.10 5.30
CA GLU A 150 -26.12 37.70 4.01
C GLU A 150 -25.22 36.47 4.13
N SER A 151 -24.20 36.53 5.01
CA SER A 151 -23.25 35.42 5.23
C SER A 151 -23.93 34.18 5.78
N TYR A 152 -24.92 34.35 6.68
CA TYR A 152 -25.69 33.22 7.20
C TYR A 152 -26.62 32.61 6.15
N SER A 153 -27.22 33.41 5.27
CA SER A 153 -28.02 32.93 4.14
C SER A 153 -27.16 32.13 3.15
N MET A 154 -25.92 32.56 2.92
CA MET A 154 -24.94 31.82 2.14
C MET A 154 -24.56 30.49 2.81
N PHE A 155 -24.24 30.52 4.10
CA PHE A 155 -23.90 29.33 4.88
C PHE A 155 -25.01 28.27 4.85
N LYS A 156 -26.28 28.64 4.80
CA LYS A 156 -27.41 27.71 4.67
C LYS A 156 -27.39 26.87 3.38
N LYS A 157 -26.64 27.29 2.36
CA LYS A 157 -26.48 26.55 1.11
C LYS A 157 -25.35 25.51 1.18
N PHE A 158 -24.58 25.52 2.28
CA PHE A 158 -23.52 24.54 2.50
C PHE A 158 -24.08 23.19 2.92
N ASP A 159 -23.33 22.14 2.61
CA ASP A 159 -23.73 20.76 2.87
C ASP A 159 -22.60 19.99 3.59
N THR A 160 -22.97 18.90 4.21
CA THR A 160 -22.00 17.92 4.71
C THR A 160 -21.13 17.44 3.54
N GLY A 161 -19.83 17.50 3.71
CA GLY A 161 -18.84 17.20 2.65
C GLY A 161 -18.16 18.45 2.09
N ASP A 162 -18.76 19.63 2.21
CA ASP A 162 -18.13 20.87 1.78
C ASP A 162 -16.84 21.15 2.57
N ILE A 163 -15.86 21.76 1.94
CA ILE A 163 -14.65 22.25 2.60
C ILE A 163 -14.82 23.75 2.83
N VAL A 164 -14.61 24.15 4.06
CA VAL A 164 -14.79 25.56 4.49
C VAL A 164 -13.58 26.05 5.27
N GLY A 165 -13.33 27.34 5.17
CA GLY A 165 -12.48 28.09 6.09
C GLY A 165 -13.32 28.82 7.12
N VAL A 166 -12.95 28.76 8.38
CA VAL A 166 -13.64 29.41 9.49
C VAL A 166 -12.67 30.27 10.29
N ARG A 167 -13.12 31.46 10.69
CA ARG A 167 -12.43 32.29 11.68
C ARG A 167 -13.37 32.56 12.84
N GLY A 168 -12.84 32.52 14.04
CA GLY A 168 -13.66 32.73 15.22
C GLY A 168 -12.91 32.55 16.53
N VAL A 169 -13.64 32.63 17.63
CA VAL A 169 -13.12 32.51 19.01
C VAL A 169 -13.71 31.25 19.66
N LEU A 170 -13.05 30.74 20.68
CA LEU A 170 -13.55 29.58 21.43
C LEU A 170 -14.54 29.99 22.52
N PHE A 171 -15.51 29.12 22.76
CA PHE A 171 -16.39 29.21 23.93
C PHE A 171 -16.79 27.79 24.38
N LEU A 172 -17.29 27.64 25.58
CA LEU A 172 -17.88 26.40 26.09
C LEU A 172 -19.40 26.42 25.88
N THR A 173 -19.94 25.37 25.34
CA THR A 173 -21.40 25.16 25.23
C THR A 173 -21.99 24.88 26.62
N LYS A 174 -23.31 24.83 26.73
CA LYS A 174 -24.01 24.45 27.97
C LYS A 174 -23.70 23.04 28.47
N THR A 175 -23.13 22.21 27.61
CA THR A 175 -22.69 20.84 27.91
C THR A 175 -21.16 20.72 27.99
N ASP A 176 -20.47 21.84 28.26
CA ASP A 176 -19.02 21.94 28.40
C ASP A 176 -18.21 21.46 27.20
N GLU A 177 -18.80 21.47 25.99
CA GLU A 177 -18.07 21.15 24.77
C GLU A 177 -17.36 22.40 24.22
N LEU A 178 -16.02 22.32 24.08
CA LEU A 178 -15.20 23.39 23.51
C LEU A 178 -15.55 23.59 22.04
N THR A 179 -16.03 24.78 21.68
CA THR A 179 -16.64 25.07 20.38
C THR A 179 -16.10 26.37 19.81
N LEU A 180 -15.84 26.39 18.48
CA LEU A 180 -15.46 27.60 17.77
C LEU A 180 -16.71 28.39 17.38
N GLU A 181 -16.90 29.58 17.95
CA GLU A 181 -17.88 30.56 17.51
C GLU A 181 -17.41 31.24 16.24
N CYS A 182 -18.08 30.94 15.13
CA CYS A 182 -17.65 31.42 13.81
C CYS A 182 -18.01 32.89 13.61
N ARG A 183 -17.02 33.76 13.47
CA ARG A 183 -17.16 35.16 13.02
C ARG A 183 -17.19 35.29 11.51
N SER A 184 -16.57 34.32 10.81
CA SER A 184 -16.70 34.19 9.35
C SER A 184 -16.64 32.72 8.93
N VAL A 185 -17.40 32.37 7.88
CA VAL A 185 -17.35 31.06 7.23
C VAL A 185 -17.26 31.26 5.72
N THR A 186 -16.20 30.75 5.13
CA THR A 186 -15.91 30.87 3.67
C THR A 186 -16.00 29.49 3.03
N LEU A 187 -16.77 29.35 1.95
CA LEU A 187 -16.77 28.15 1.14
C LEU A 187 -15.46 28.06 0.34
N LEU A 188 -14.68 27.02 0.57
CA LEU A 188 -13.43 26.75 -0.18
C LEU A 188 -13.65 25.73 -1.29
N THR A 189 -14.52 24.73 -1.06
CA THR A 189 -14.85 23.72 -2.08
C THR A 189 -16.26 23.18 -1.84
N LYS A 190 -17.10 23.28 -2.86
CA LYS A 190 -18.44 22.67 -2.85
C LYS A 190 -18.35 21.17 -3.16
N SER A 191 -18.87 20.35 -2.27
CA SER A 191 -19.00 18.90 -2.48
C SER A 191 -20.30 18.58 -3.21
N ILE A 192 -20.21 18.02 -4.41
CA ILE A 192 -21.40 17.66 -5.20
C ILE A 192 -21.94 16.29 -4.81
N ARG A 193 -21.07 15.30 -4.55
CA ARG A 193 -21.50 13.97 -4.08
C ARG A 193 -21.69 13.97 -2.57
N PRO A 194 -22.79 13.38 -2.06
CA PRO A 194 -22.96 13.21 -0.63
C PRO A 194 -21.92 12.23 -0.09
N LEU A 195 -21.49 12.45 1.16
CA LEU A 195 -20.74 11.44 1.89
C LEU A 195 -21.65 10.25 2.23
N PRO A 196 -21.12 9.02 2.31
CA PRO A 196 -21.86 7.87 2.83
C PRO A 196 -22.43 8.16 4.22
N GLU A 197 -23.57 7.53 4.54
CA GLU A 197 -24.23 7.73 5.85
C GLU A 197 -23.30 7.33 7.00
N LYS A 198 -23.24 8.17 8.04
CA LYS A 198 -22.34 8.03 9.20
C LYS A 198 -22.40 6.66 9.91
N TYR A 199 -23.59 6.06 9.95
CA TYR A 199 -23.83 4.80 10.68
C TYR A 199 -23.42 3.55 9.90
N HIS A 200 -23.22 3.67 8.61
CA HIS A 200 -22.94 2.52 7.75
C HIS A 200 -21.61 2.61 7.04
N GLY A 201 -20.99 3.78 6.93
CA GLY A 201 -19.73 3.98 6.20
C GLY A 201 -19.78 3.36 4.79
N LEU A 202 -18.61 3.04 4.26
CA LEU A 202 -18.50 2.13 3.12
C LEU A 202 -18.43 0.70 3.69
N LYS A 203 -19.59 -0.02 3.71
CA LYS A 203 -19.66 -1.40 4.25
C LYS A 203 -18.91 -2.40 3.40
N ASP A 204 -18.96 -2.21 2.09
CA ASP A 204 -18.26 -3.08 1.17
C ASP A 204 -16.77 -2.77 1.14
N VAL A 205 -15.98 -3.79 1.46
CA VAL A 205 -14.52 -3.71 1.56
C VAL A 205 -13.88 -3.35 0.21
N GLU A 206 -14.42 -3.88 -0.90
CA GLU A 206 -13.90 -3.58 -2.23
C GLU A 206 -14.14 -2.13 -2.61
N THR A 207 -15.32 -1.59 -2.33
CA THR A 207 -15.63 -0.17 -2.53
C THR A 207 -14.70 0.73 -1.70
N ARG A 208 -14.31 0.34 -0.47
CA ARG A 208 -13.31 1.05 0.33
C ARG A 208 -11.95 1.14 -0.37
N TYR A 209 -11.53 0.08 -1.02
CA TYR A 209 -10.26 0.07 -1.76
C TYR A 209 -10.34 0.88 -3.05
N ARG A 210 -11.45 0.79 -3.80
CA ARG A 210 -11.67 1.53 -5.06
C ARG A 210 -11.85 3.03 -4.83
N GLN A 211 -12.60 3.39 -3.79
CA GLN A 211 -12.87 4.78 -3.40
C GLN A 211 -12.10 5.17 -2.14
N ARG A 212 -10.81 4.89 -2.10
CA ARG A 212 -9.95 5.15 -0.93
C ARG A 212 -10.04 6.61 -0.45
N TYR A 213 -10.19 7.56 -1.36
CA TYR A 213 -10.40 8.97 -1.03
C TYR A 213 -11.69 9.22 -0.23
N VAL A 214 -12.75 8.43 -0.43
CA VAL A 214 -13.97 8.48 0.39
C VAL A 214 -13.74 7.77 1.72
N ASP A 215 -13.13 6.56 1.69
CA ASP A 215 -12.79 5.79 2.87
C ASP A 215 -11.94 6.61 3.86
N LEU A 216 -10.94 7.35 3.36
CA LEU A 216 -10.13 8.28 4.17
C LEU A 216 -10.94 9.43 4.78
N ILE A 217 -12.06 9.83 4.18
CA ILE A 217 -12.94 10.87 4.75
C ILE A 217 -13.80 10.29 5.89
N VAL A 218 -14.34 9.08 5.71
CA VAL A 218 -15.40 8.55 6.59
C VAL A 218 -14.92 7.55 7.63
N THR A 219 -13.76 6.88 7.39
CA THR A 219 -13.22 5.82 8.25
C THR A 219 -11.99 6.30 9.00
N GLU A 220 -12.11 6.48 10.30
CA GLU A 220 -11.00 6.92 11.17
C GLU A 220 -9.86 5.89 11.18
N ARG A 221 -10.21 4.61 11.32
CA ARG A 221 -9.26 3.49 11.29
C ARG A 221 -8.36 3.50 10.04
N THR A 222 -8.91 3.83 8.87
CA THR A 222 -8.13 3.92 7.62
C THR A 222 -7.08 5.03 7.70
N ARG A 223 -7.42 6.19 8.27
CA ARG A 223 -6.44 7.28 8.47
C ARG A 223 -5.35 6.89 9.46
N GLU A 224 -5.70 6.20 10.55
CA GLU A 224 -4.76 5.71 11.55
C GLU A 224 -3.75 4.73 10.95
N ILE A 225 -4.22 3.77 10.12
CA ILE A 225 -3.35 2.82 9.43
C ILE A 225 -2.31 3.56 8.58
N PHE A 226 -2.74 4.53 7.76
CA PHE A 226 -1.79 5.26 6.90
C PHE A 226 -0.90 6.23 7.68
N ALA A 227 -1.39 6.83 8.77
CA ALA A 227 -0.54 7.61 9.66
C ALA A 227 0.57 6.75 10.29
N LYS A 228 0.21 5.56 10.80
CA LYS A 228 1.18 4.58 11.32
C LYS A 228 2.14 4.09 10.23
N ARG A 229 1.66 3.80 9.00
CA ARG A 229 2.52 3.44 7.87
C ARG A 229 3.59 4.51 7.60
N ILE A 230 3.20 5.78 7.58
CA ILE A 230 4.14 6.89 7.38
C ILE A 230 5.16 6.92 8.52
N GLN A 231 4.73 6.68 9.76
CA GLN A 231 5.60 6.63 10.92
C GLN A 231 6.55 5.43 10.87
N VAL A 232 6.07 4.23 10.49
CA VAL A 232 6.92 3.03 10.29
C VAL A 232 8.06 3.32 9.33
N VAL A 233 7.77 3.87 8.14
CA VAL A 233 8.80 4.17 7.13
C VAL A 233 9.79 5.23 7.63
N ARG A 234 9.31 6.24 8.36
CA ARG A 234 10.17 7.27 8.96
C ARG A 234 11.11 6.71 10.01
N GLU A 235 10.59 5.91 10.95
CA GLU A 235 11.40 5.31 12.03
C GLU A 235 12.36 4.24 11.47
N PHE A 236 11.97 3.53 10.40
CA PHE A 236 12.86 2.62 9.70
C PHE A 236 14.08 3.36 9.13
N ARG A 237 13.85 4.45 8.36
CA ARG A 237 14.96 5.26 7.82
C ARG A 237 15.87 5.79 8.92
N ARG A 238 15.27 6.39 9.95
CA ARG A 238 16.03 6.94 11.07
C ARG A 238 16.93 5.89 11.73
N PHE A 239 16.37 4.70 12.00
CA PHE A 239 17.15 3.62 12.59
C PHE A 239 18.33 3.20 11.69
N MET A 240 18.08 3.02 10.39
CA MET A 240 19.13 2.63 9.44
C MET A 240 20.22 3.69 9.33
N GLU A 241 19.85 4.97 9.28
CA GLU A 241 20.80 6.09 9.26
C GLU A 241 21.62 6.16 10.56
N ASP A 242 20.99 5.98 11.71
CA ASP A 242 21.65 5.95 13.04
C ASP A 242 22.63 4.76 13.15
N GLU A 243 22.36 3.63 12.49
CA GLU A 243 23.28 2.47 12.37
C GLU A 243 24.38 2.68 11.30
N GLY A 244 24.41 3.83 10.63
CA GLY A 244 25.43 4.22 9.65
C GLY A 244 25.20 3.70 8.24
N PHE A 245 24.00 3.29 7.89
CA PHE A 245 23.64 2.93 6.51
C PHE A 245 23.33 4.18 5.69
N LEU A 246 23.69 4.14 4.41
CA LEU A 246 23.41 5.18 3.42
C LEU A 246 22.18 4.79 2.60
N GLU A 247 21.15 5.66 2.54
CA GLU A 247 20.03 5.44 1.63
C GLU A 247 20.48 5.73 0.19
N VAL A 248 20.19 4.79 -0.71
CA VAL A 248 20.55 4.89 -2.13
C VAL A 248 19.35 4.58 -3.00
N GLU A 249 19.43 4.95 -4.29
CA GLU A 249 18.43 4.60 -5.29
C GLU A 249 19.10 3.82 -6.42
N THR A 250 18.48 2.71 -6.82
CA THR A 250 18.93 1.88 -7.94
C THR A 250 17.84 1.77 -9.02
N PRO A 251 18.17 1.34 -10.26
CA PRO A 251 17.21 1.35 -11.35
C PRO A 251 15.97 0.49 -11.10
N MET A 252 14.77 1.07 -11.30
CA MET A 252 13.51 0.33 -11.36
C MET A 252 13.29 -0.37 -12.71
N LEU A 253 13.81 0.21 -13.80
CA LEU A 253 13.82 -0.41 -15.13
C LEU A 253 15.17 -1.06 -15.36
N GLN A 254 15.18 -2.37 -15.55
CA GLN A 254 16.41 -3.17 -15.66
C GLN A 254 16.45 -3.88 -17.01
N ALA A 255 17.65 -3.99 -17.57
CA ALA A 255 17.86 -4.76 -18.81
C ALA A 255 17.78 -6.28 -18.55
N ILE A 256 18.19 -6.70 -17.36
CA ILE A 256 18.17 -8.10 -16.89
C ILE A 256 17.45 -8.11 -15.54
N PRO A 257 16.36 -8.85 -15.37
CA PRO A 257 15.69 -8.99 -14.07
C PRO A 257 16.48 -9.99 -13.21
N GLY A 258 16.65 -9.70 -11.93
CA GLY A 258 17.38 -10.58 -11.01
C GLY A 258 17.22 -10.18 -9.54
N GLY A 259 17.81 -10.96 -8.63
CA GLY A 259 17.81 -10.71 -7.19
C GLY A 259 16.61 -11.33 -6.45
N ALA A 260 15.71 -12.03 -7.12
CA ALA A 260 14.63 -12.79 -6.50
C ALA A 260 14.10 -13.86 -7.47
N THR A 261 13.44 -14.87 -6.92
CA THR A 261 12.69 -15.87 -7.71
C THR A 261 11.28 -15.34 -7.90
N ALA A 262 11.01 -14.71 -9.06
CA ALA A 262 9.72 -14.10 -9.38
C ALA A 262 9.58 -13.80 -10.87
N LYS A 263 8.35 -13.77 -11.38
CA LYS A 263 8.08 -13.40 -12.76
C LYS A 263 8.06 -11.89 -12.94
N PRO A 264 8.90 -11.30 -13.85
CA PRO A 264 8.96 -9.85 -14.04
C PRO A 264 7.84 -9.32 -14.92
N PHE A 265 7.45 -8.04 -14.73
CA PHE A 265 6.73 -7.28 -15.75
C PHE A 265 7.71 -6.83 -16.84
N MET A 266 7.27 -6.90 -18.09
CA MET A 266 8.05 -6.49 -19.25
C MET A 266 7.52 -5.18 -19.81
N THR A 267 8.42 -4.32 -20.30
CA THR A 267 8.10 -3.09 -21.03
C THR A 267 9.06 -2.90 -22.19
N HIS A 268 8.85 -1.87 -23.01
CA HIS A 268 9.67 -1.56 -24.18
C HIS A 268 10.08 -0.10 -24.18
N HIS A 269 11.37 0.17 -24.35
CA HIS A 269 11.91 1.52 -24.52
C HIS A 269 11.91 1.89 -25.99
N ASN A 270 10.95 2.70 -26.42
CA ASN A 270 10.72 3.00 -27.85
C ASN A 270 11.92 3.66 -28.56
N ALA A 271 12.58 4.62 -27.92
CA ALA A 271 13.68 5.35 -28.53
C ALA A 271 14.96 4.52 -28.72
N LEU A 272 15.19 3.53 -27.85
CA LEU A 272 16.34 2.63 -27.90
C LEU A 272 15.99 1.28 -28.54
N ASP A 273 14.74 1.06 -28.87
CA ASP A 273 14.21 -0.22 -29.39
C ASP A 273 14.67 -1.42 -28.57
N MET A 274 14.56 -1.31 -27.23
CA MET A 274 15.02 -2.35 -26.33
C MET A 274 13.97 -2.77 -25.32
N ARG A 275 13.96 -4.07 -24.99
CA ARG A 275 13.13 -4.63 -23.93
C ARG A 275 13.74 -4.29 -22.58
N LEU A 276 12.88 -3.88 -21.65
CA LEU A 276 13.21 -3.65 -20.25
C LEU A 276 12.26 -4.42 -19.35
N TYR A 277 12.68 -4.61 -18.12
CA TYR A 277 11.90 -5.27 -17.09
C TYR A 277 11.74 -4.33 -15.90
N MET A 278 10.57 -4.33 -15.28
CA MET A 278 10.41 -3.72 -13.96
C MET A 278 11.10 -4.63 -12.95
N ARG A 279 11.89 -4.06 -12.05
CA ARG A 279 12.70 -4.82 -11.10
C ARG A 279 11.85 -5.71 -10.20
N ILE A 280 12.31 -6.91 -9.96
CA ILE A 280 11.75 -7.83 -8.96
C ILE A 280 12.44 -7.67 -7.60
N ALA A 281 13.67 -7.18 -7.59
CA ALA A 281 14.51 -6.83 -6.44
C ALA A 281 15.62 -5.84 -6.85
N PRO A 282 16.14 -4.99 -5.95
CA PRO A 282 17.33 -4.16 -6.18
C PRO A 282 18.66 -4.88 -5.90
N GLU A 283 18.66 -6.09 -5.38
CA GLU A 283 19.76 -6.88 -4.83
C GLU A 283 21.06 -6.78 -5.62
N LEU A 284 21.03 -7.17 -6.92
CA LEU A 284 22.26 -7.22 -7.72
C LEU A 284 22.88 -5.83 -7.95
N TYR A 285 22.10 -4.77 -7.92
CA TYR A 285 22.60 -3.39 -7.99
C TYR A 285 23.19 -2.93 -6.66
N LEU A 286 22.57 -3.26 -5.53
CA LEU A 286 23.08 -2.92 -4.20
C LEU A 286 24.40 -3.65 -3.92
N LYS A 287 24.54 -4.92 -4.35
CA LYS A 287 25.81 -5.67 -4.28
C LYS A 287 26.93 -5.03 -5.12
N ARG A 288 26.59 -4.48 -6.31
CA ARG A 288 27.57 -3.70 -7.12
C ARG A 288 28.08 -2.46 -6.39
N LEU A 289 27.25 -1.85 -5.50
CA LEU A 289 27.71 -0.73 -4.66
C LEU A 289 28.72 -1.19 -3.61
N LEU A 290 28.59 -2.41 -3.06
CA LEU A 290 29.60 -2.99 -2.17
C LEU A 290 30.94 -3.22 -2.89
N VAL A 291 30.90 -3.70 -4.14
CA VAL A 291 32.08 -3.78 -4.99
C VAL A 291 32.72 -2.39 -5.20
N GLY A 292 31.86 -1.36 -5.33
CA GLY A 292 32.28 0.04 -5.47
C GLY A 292 32.82 0.70 -4.19
N GLY A 293 32.83 -0.03 -3.06
CA GLY A 293 33.39 0.44 -1.78
C GLY A 293 32.38 1.09 -0.82
N PHE A 294 31.07 1.00 -1.09
CA PHE A 294 30.06 1.33 -0.09
C PHE A 294 29.96 0.17 0.91
N GLU A 295 30.10 0.44 2.22
CA GLU A 295 30.12 -0.63 3.22
C GLU A 295 28.72 -0.93 3.81
N LYS A 296 27.84 0.08 3.88
CA LYS A 296 26.49 -0.03 4.40
C LYS A 296 25.53 0.76 3.53
N VAL A 297 24.64 0.07 2.83
CA VAL A 297 23.64 0.70 1.96
C VAL A 297 22.25 0.12 2.21
N PHE A 298 21.22 0.95 2.04
CA PHE A 298 19.84 0.49 2.03
C PHE A 298 19.00 1.25 1.00
N GLU A 299 17.93 0.62 0.55
CA GLU A 299 16.94 1.21 -0.34
C GLU A 299 15.53 0.84 0.12
N ILE A 300 14.67 1.83 0.39
CA ILE A 300 13.23 1.62 0.61
C ILE A 300 12.50 2.04 -0.65
N ASN A 301 12.02 1.06 -1.43
CA ASN A 301 11.39 1.36 -2.70
C ASN A 301 10.41 0.26 -3.16
N ARG A 302 9.84 0.43 -4.37
CA ARG A 302 8.90 -0.49 -4.98
C ARG A 302 9.62 -1.62 -5.71
N ASN A 303 9.08 -2.83 -5.52
CA ASN A 303 9.38 -3.99 -6.35
C ASN A 303 8.11 -4.46 -7.06
N PHE A 304 8.27 -5.16 -8.18
CA PHE A 304 7.18 -5.53 -9.08
C PHE A 304 7.28 -7.01 -9.41
N ARG A 305 6.29 -7.80 -9.04
CA ARG A 305 6.21 -9.23 -9.34
C ARG A 305 4.91 -9.54 -10.06
N ASN A 306 5.00 -10.13 -11.26
CA ASN A 306 3.85 -10.44 -12.11
C ASN A 306 3.18 -11.74 -11.66
N GLU A 307 2.62 -11.68 -10.46
CA GLU A 307 1.99 -12.78 -9.75
C GLU A 307 0.51 -12.51 -9.48
N GLY A 308 -0.17 -13.51 -8.90
CA GLY A 308 -1.57 -13.39 -8.53
C GLY A 308 -1.80 -12.40 -7.38
N ILE A 309 -2.96 -11.74 -7.39
CA ILE A 309 -3.41 -10.84 -6.32
C ILE A 309 -4.09 -11.65 -5.22
N SER A 310 -3.64 -11.47 -3.97
CA SER A 310 -4.23 -12.15 -2.80
C SER A 310 -4.34 -11.21 -1.59
N VAL A 311 -4.74 -11.73 -0.46
CA VAL A 311 -4.69 -10.99 0.83
C VAL A 311 -3.25 -10.74 1.29
N ARG A 312 -2.27 -11.52 0.79
CA ARG A 312 -0.85 -11.44 1.14
C ARG A 312 0.01 -10.78 0.06
N HIS A 313 -0.46 -10.74 -1.21
CA HIS A 313 0.34 -10.33 -2.37
C HIS A 313 -0.36 -9.24 -3.19
N ASN A 314 0.42 -8.23 -3.56
CA ASN A 314 0.07 -7.19 -4.53
C ASN A 314 1.20 -7.10 -5.55
N PRO A 315 0.92 -7.00 -6.86
CA PRO A 315 1.97 -7.00 -7.89
C PRO A 315 3.02 -5.90 -7.75
N GLU A 316 2.67 -4.81 -7.09
CA GLU A 316 3.52 -3.70 -6.71
C GLU A 316 3.50 -3.57 -5.18
N PHE A 317 4.66 -3.66 -4.54
CA PHE A 317 4.78 -3.62 -3.09
C PHE A 317 6.05 -2.90 -2.65
N THR A 318 6.10 -2.49 -1.37
CA THR A 318 7.25 -1.79 -0.80
C THR A 318 8.10 -2.75 0.00
N MET A 319 9.41 -2.78 -0.32
CA MET A 319 10.44 -3.45 0.47
C MET A 319 11.51 -2.46 0.92
N CYS A 320 12.21 -2.82 1.99
CA CYS A 320 13.54 -2.33 2.26
C CYS A 320 14.52 -3.45 1.99
N GLU A 321 15.53 -3.19 1.19
CA GLU A 321 16.72 -4.05 1.08
C GLU A 321 17.94 -3.29 1.55
N PHE A 322 18.81 -3.96 2.30
CA PHE A 322 20.05 -3.39 2.80
C PHE A 322 21.18 -4.42 2.82
N TYR A 323 22.39 -3.93 2.68
CA TYR A 323 23.61 -4.74 2.58
C TYR A 323 24.70 -4.14 3.47
N TRP A 324 25.38 -5.03 4.21
CA TRP A 324 26.39 -4.66 5.18
C TRP A 324 27.67 -5.46 4.94
N ALA A 325 28.73 -4.77 4.48
CA ALA A 325 30.06 -5.36 4.30
C ALA A 325 30.67 -5.77 5.64
N TYR A 326 31.35 -6.91 5.65
CA TYR A 326 32.00 -7.52 6.82
C TYR A 326 31.06 -8.03 7.91
N ALA A 327 29.75 -8.06 7.65
CA ALA A 327 28.76 -8.66 8.52
C ALA A 327 28.40 -10.08 8.05
N THR A 328 27.79 -10.85 8.95
CA THR A 328 27.25 -12.19 8.72
C THR A 328 25.73 -12.18 8.79
N PHE A 329 25.08 -13.26 8.40
CA PHE A 329 23.63 -13.41 8.56
C PHE A 329 23.16 -13.36 10.03
N GLU A 330 24.04 -13.74 10.99
CA GLU A 330 23.75 -13.65 12.42
C GLU A 330 23.74 -12.20 12.92
N ASP A 331 24.67 -11.34 12.42
CA ASP A 331 24.65 -9.90 12.71
C ASP A 331 23.34 -9.26 12.23
N LEU A 332 22.80 -9.75 11.10
CA LEU A 332 21.52 -9.27 10.58
C LEU A 332 20.33 -9.75 11.42
N MET A 333 20.38 -10.93 12.06
CA MET A 333 19.35 -11.34 13.03
C MET A 333 19.28 -10.34 14.19
N ASP A 334 20.42 -9.99 14.77
CA ASP A 334 20.51 -9.05 15.90
C ASP A 334 20.06 -7.63 15.49
N LEU A 335 20.47 -7.16 14.30
CA LEU A 335 20.03 -5.87 13.76
C LEU A 335 18.52 -5.85 13.55
N THR A 336 17.96 -6.93 13.01
CA THR A 336 16.51 -7.05 12.70
C THR A 336 15.67 -7.05 13.97
N GLU A 337 16.08 -7.73 15.03
CA GLU A 337 15.40 -7.70 16.34
C GLU A 337 15.38 -6.24 16.88
N ARG A 338 16.51 -5.55 16.86
CA ARG A 338 16.60 -4.15 17.31
C ARG A 338 15.76 -3.21 16.46
N LEU A 339 15.81 -3.34 15.14
CA LEU A 339 15.06 -2.52 14.19
C LEU A 339 13.55 -2.65 14.37
N ILE A 340 13.03 -3.89 14.34
CA ILE A 340 11.59 -4.13 14.46
C ILE A 340 11.09 -3.77 15.85
N GLY A 341 11.85 -4.09 16.91
CA GLY A 341 11.54 -3.67 18.27
C GLY A 341 11.49 -2.14 18.42
N HIS A 342 12.48 -1.41 17.85
CA HIS A 342 12.48 0.05 17.82
C HIS A 342 11.21 0.60 17.16
N ILE A 343 10.86 0.08 15.98
CA ILE A 343 9.68 0.54 15.24
C ILE A 343 8.39 0.22 16.01
N ALA A 344 8.26 -0.99 16.57
CA ALA A 344 7.10 -1.37 17.38
C ALA A 344 6.92 -0.43 18.58
N LYS A 345 7.99 -0.15 19.31
CA LYS A 345 7.96 0.78 20.45
C LYS A 345 7.60 2.21 20.05
N ALA A 346 8.15 2.71 18.94
CA ALA A 346 7.88 4.06 18.44
C ALA A 346 6.45 4.23 17.89
N VAL A 347 5.90 3.20 17.23
CA VAL A 347 4.61 3.29 16.51
C VAL A 347 3.43 2.81 17.36
N CYS A 348 3.64 1.75 18.15
CA CYS A 348 2.60 1.13 18.98
C CYS A 348 2.70 1.48 20.46
N GLY A 349 3.84 2.04 20.90
CA GLY A 349 4.09 2.38 22.30
C GLY A 349 4.60 1.23 23.16
N ASP A 350 4.58 0.00 22.64
CA ASP A 350 5.02 -1.21 23.33
C ASP A 350 5.68 -2.19 22.37
N TYR A 351 6.43 -3.18 22.93
CA TYR A 351 6.95 -4.32 22.20
C TYR A 351 5.89 -5.40 22.00
N VAL A 352 4.95 -5.55 22.94
CA VAL A 352 3.87 -6.50 22.84
C VAL A 352 2.69 -5.86 22.09
N ILE A 353 2.36 -6.44 20.96
CA ILE A 353 1.28 -5.94 20.09
C ILE A 353 0.18 -7.01 19.97
N SER A 354 -1.04 -6.57 19.61
CA SER A 354 -2.13 -7.47 19.25
C SER A 354 -2.25 -7.58 17.74
N TYR A 355 -2.27 -8.81 17.22
CA TYR A 355 -2.54 -9.08 15.82
C TYR A 355 -3.55 -10.21 15.66
N GLN A 356 -4.71 -9.93 15.05
CA GLN A 356 -5.81 -10.89 14.84
C GLN A 356 -6.19 -11.65 16.11
N GLY A 357 -6.23 -10.93 17.25
CA GLY A 357 -6.59 -11.46 18.55
C GLY A 357 -5.48 -12.23 19.29
N GLN A 358 -4.28 -12.32 18.72
CA GLN A 358 -3.12 -12.94 19.34
C GLN A 358 -2.14 -11.87 19.83
N GLN A 359 -1.51 -12.12 20.99
CA GLN A 359 -0.42 -11.27 21.50
C GLN A 359 0.89 -11.70 20.86
N ILE A 360 1.58 -10.76 20.24
CA ILE A 360 2.88 -10.98 19.59
C ILE A 360 3.92 -10.17 20.35
N ASP A 361 4.93 -10.84 20.86
CA ASP A 361 6.04 -10.22 21.59
C ASP A 361 7.22 -9.95 20.65
N LEU A 362 7.47 -8.66 20.39
CA LEU A 362 8.55 -8.16 19.56
C LEU A 362 9.75 -7.65 20.39
N THR A 363 9.86 -8.07 21.66
CA THR A 363 10.99 -7.69 22.53
C THR A 363 12.30 -8.19 21.95
N PRO A 364 13.29 -7.33 21.66
CA PRO A 364 14.57 -7.76 21.12
C PRO A 364 15.32 -8.71 22.06
N GLY A 365 16.02 -9.69 21.52
CA GLY A 365 16.78 -10.71 22.27
C GLY A 365 15.96 -11.89 22.77
N THR A 366 14.66 -11.96 22.44
CA THR A 366 13.77 -13.06 22.87
C THR A 366 13.32 -13.97 21.73
N TRP A 367 13.68 -13.65 20.49
CA TRP A 367 13.17 -14.34 19.32
C TRP A 367 13.85 -15.70 19.14
N LYS A 368 13.09 -16.67 18.70
CA LYS A 368 13.61 -18.02 18.51
C LYS A 368 14.44 -18.13 17.24
N ARG A 369 15.52 -18.88 17.32
CA ARG A 369 16.41 -19.24 16.22
C ARG A 369 16.41 -20.75 16.08
N VAL A 370 15.90 -21.28 14.98
CA VAL A 370 15.71 -22.72 14.72
C VAL A 370 16.22 -23.02 13.32
N SER A 371 17.01 -24.09 13.15
CA SER A 371 17.44 -24.47 11.82
C SER A 371 16.30 -25.01 10.98
N PHE A 372 16.41 -24.92 9.65
CA PHE A 372 15.37 -25.37 8.72
C PHE A 372 14.99 -26.84 8.96
N PHE A 373 15.97 -27.72 9.05
CA PHE A 373 15.71 -29.15 9.28
C PHE A 373 15.18 -29.45 10.70
N GLU A 374 15.71 -28.78 11.73
CA GLU A 374 15.16 -28.87 13.08
C GLU A 374 13.70 -28.41 13.12
N SER A 375 13.34 -27.41 12.36
CA SER A 375 11.95 -26.93 12.30
C SER A 375 11.00 -27.97 11.66
N LEU A 376 11.47 -28.70 10.64
CA LEU A 376 10.72 -29.81 10.06
C LEU A 376 10.47 -30.93 11.08
N GLU A 377 11.46 -31.20 11.95
CA GLU A 377 11.35 -32.24 12.98
C GLU A 377 10.48 -31.78 14.15
N THR A 378 10.82 -30.66 14.76
CA THR A 378 10.24 -30.24 16.06
C THR A 378 8.91 -29.53 15.94
N ILE A 379 8.70 -28.78 14.85
CA ILE A 379 7.48 -28.00 14.59
C ILE A 379 6.61 -28.71 13.55
N GLY A 380 7.22 -29.19 12.45
CA GLY A 380 6.54 -29.96 11.41
C GLY A 380 6.07 -31.33 11.88
N GLY A 381 6.87 -32.01 12.70
CA GLY A 381 6.61 -33.36 13.18
C GLY A 381 7.07 -34.44 12.19
N HIS A 382 8.01 -34.12 11.29
CA HIS A 382 8.53 -35.02 10.28
C HIS A 382 9.88 -35.61 10.70
N SER A 383 10.07 -36.92 10.57
CA SER A 383 11.37 -37.51 10.83
C SER A 383 12.38 -37.24 9.73
N ARG A 384 13.66 -37.34 10.04
CA ARG A 384 14.74 -37.16 9.07
C ARG A 384 14.61 -38.08 7.88
N GLU A 385 14.28 -39.36 8.14
CA GLU A 385 14.10 -40.40 7.11
C GLU A 385 12.97 -40.00 6.13
N PHE A 386 11.92 -39.34 6.64
CA PHE A 386 10.80 -38.89 5.81
C PHE A 386 11.19 -37.72 4.93
N TYR A 387 11.72 -36.63 5.48
CA TYR A 387 12.00 -35.43 4.68
C TYR A 387 13.23 -35.56 3.77
N THR A 388 14.03 -36.63 3.91
CA THR A 388 15.13 -36.95 2.97
C THR A 388 14.70 -37.92 1.86
N ASP A 389 13.50 -38.48 1.90
CA ASP A 389 12.90 -39.29 0.83
C ASP A 389 12.05 -38.43 -0.09
N ALA A 390 12.60 -38.05 -1.25
CA ALA A 390 11.91 -37.21 -2.25
C ALA A 390 10.57 -37.77 -2.70
N ASP A 391 10.46 -39.10 -2.86
CA ASP A 391 9.23 -39.75 -3.27
C ASP A 391 8.15 -39.72 -2.17
N ALA A 392 8.55 -39.91 -0.92
CA ALA A 392 7.66 -39.84 0.23
C ALA A 392 7.12 -38.41 0.39
N VAL A 393 8.00 -37.39 0.36
CA VAL A 393 7.62 -35.97 0.45
C VAL A 393 6.73 -35.54 -0.72
N SER A 394 7.08 -35.93 -1.95
CA SER A 394 6.26 -35.63 -3.14
C SER A 394 4.86 -36.22 -3.06
N ARG A 395 4.74 -37.49 -2.62
CA ARG A 395 3.41 -38.11 -2.39
C ARG A 395 2.61 -37.38 -1.31
N TYR A 396 3.25 -37.00 -0.22
CA TYR A 396 2.61 -36.27 0.88
C TYR A 396 2.09 -34.89 0.43
N ILE A 397 2.90 -34.10 -0.27
CA ILE A 397 2.52 -32.78 -0.81
C ILE A 397 1.30 -32.88 -1.71
N ARG A 398 1.28 -33.89 -2.62
CA ARG A 398 0.12 -34.16 -3.49
C ARG A 398 -1.13 -34.56 -2.71
N GLN A 399 -1.00 -35.37 -1.65
CA GLN A 399 -2.12 -35.75 -0.78
C GLN A 399 -2.72 -34.53 -0.04
N ARG A 400 -1.90 -33.51 0.25
CA ARG A 400 -2.34 -32.24 0.86
C ARG A 400 -2.96 -31.28 -0.15
N GLY A 401 -3.03 -31.66 -1.44
CA GLY A 401 -3.66 -30.86 -2.51
C GLY A 401 -2.71 -29.86 -3.19
N GLU A 402 -1.42 -29.90 -2.86
CA GLU A 402 -0.41 -29.05 -3.47
C GLU A 402 0.30 -29.74 -4.65
N LYS A 403 0.92 -28.91 -5.51
CA LYS A 403 1.62 -29.41 -6.71
C LYS A 403 3.03 -29.86 -6.36
N ALA A 404 3.37 -31.11 -6.66
CA ALA A 404 4.74 -31.60 -6.73
C ALA A 404 4.98 -32.17 -8.14
N VAL A 405 6.01 -31.63 -8.80
CA VAL A 405 6.38 -32.04 -10.17
C VAL A 405 7.21 -33.34 -10.09
N GLU A 406 7.07 -34.21 -11.08
CA GLU A 406 7.89 -35.41 -11.16
C GLU A 406 9.36 -35.04 -11.43
N GLY A 407 10.28 -35.58 -10.62
CA GLY A 407 11.70 -35.22 -10.71
C GLY A 407 12.07 -33.87 -10.08
N GLU A 408 11.17 -33.26 -9.32
CA GLU A 408 11.46 -32.02 -8.57
C GLU A 408 12.59 -32.24 -7.56
N LYS A 409 13.53 -31.29 -7.48
CA LYS A 409 14.67 -31.34 -6.56
C LYS A 409 14.21 -31.48 -5.10
N LEU A 410 14.98 -32.22 -4.30
CA LEU A 410 14.62 -32.48 -2.89
C LEU A 410 14.48 -31.19 -2.08
N GLY A 411 15.36 -30.21 -2.25
CA GLY A 411 15.28 -28.93 -1.54
C GLY A 411 13.99 -28.15 -1.83
N LYS A 412 13.49 -28.18 -3.08
CA LYS A 412 12.20 -27.57 -3.43
C LYS A 412 11.03 -28.30 -2.77
N LEU A 413 11.08 -29.64 -2.68
CA LEU A 413 10.06 -30.44 -1.98
C LEU A 413 10.07 -30.17 -0.48
N GLN A 414 11.26 -30.04 0.12
CA GLN A 414 11.43 -29.69 1.54
C GLN A 414 10.88 -28.30 1.86
N ALA A 415 11.10 -27.31 0.98
CA ALA A 415 10.52 -25.98 1.12
C ALA A 415 8.98 -26.04 1.10
N LYS A 416 8.38 -26.77 0.16
CA LYS A 416 6.91 -26.95 0.14
C LYS A 416 6.38 -27.67 1.38
N LEU A 417 7.13 -28.62 1.91
CA LEU A 417 6.79 -29.30 3.17
C LEU A 417 6.82 -28.32 4.34
N PHE A 418 7.82 -27.44 4.38
CA PHE A 418 7.93 -26.38 5.37
C PHE A 418 6.74 -25.40 5.28
N ASP A 419 6.39 -24.92 4.09
CA ASP A 419 5.26 -24.02 3.86
C ASP A 419 3.93 -24.62 4.34
N LEU A 420 3.76 -25.94 4.19
CA LEU A 420 2.54 -26.63 4.58
C LEU A 420 2.43 -26.88 6.10
N ASP A 421 3.52 -27.29 6.74
CA ASP A 421 3.43 -27.89 8.08
C ASP A 421 4.22 -27.14 9.17
N VAL A 422 5.10 -26.19 8.79
CA VAL A 422 5.89 -25.39 9.72
C VAL A 422 5.45 -23.94 9.72
N GLU A 423 5.48 -23.24 8.56
CA GLU A 423 5.17 -21.81 8.46
C GLU A 423 3.89 -21.40 9.19
N PRO A 424 2.74 -22.08 9.02
CA PRO A 424 1.48 -21.68 9.68
C PRO A 424 1.52 -21.73 11.20
N LYS A 425 2.49 -22.47 11.79
CA LYS A 425 2.65 -22.63 13.25
C LYS A 425 3.59 -21.60 13.88
N LEU A 426 4.30 -20.81 13.06
CA LEU A 426 5.28 -19.80 13.50
C LEU A 426 4.58 -18.50 13.91
N ILE A 427 3.89 -18.51 15.03
CA ILE A 427 3.08 -17.37 15.48
C ILE A 427 3.95 -16.26 16.09
N GLN A 428 4.81 -16.59 17.06
CA GLN A 428 5.79 -15.68 17.64
C GLN A 428 6.98 -15.50 16.67
N PRO A 429 7.80 -14.46 16.81
CA PRO A 429 8.97 -14.28 15.96
C PRO A 429 9.91 -15.49 15.97
N HIS A 430 10.19 -16.03 14.80
CA HIS A 430 11.13 -17.13 14.60
C HIS A 430 12.05 -16.82 13.42
N PHE A 431 13.34 -16.88 13.65
CA PHE A 431 14.33 -17.01 12.59
C PHE A 431 14.48 -18.49 12.24
N ILE A 432 14.18 -18.83 11.01
CA ILE A 432 14.47 -20.17 10.46
C ILE A 432 15.72 -20.02 9.62
N PHE A 433 16.78 -20.74 9.94
CA PHE A 433 18.08 -20.55 9.30
C PHE A 433 18.65 -21.86 8.72
N HIS A 434 19.72 -21.77 7.93
CA HIS A 434 20.36 -22.88 7.22
C HIS A 434 19.44 -23.58 6.22
N TYR A 435 18.96 -22.80 5.26
CA TYR A 435 18.15 -23.32 4.15
C TYR A 435 18.99 -24.19 3.20
N PRO A 436 18.36 -25.16 2.50
CA PRO A 436 19.04 -25.97 1.48
C PRO A 436 19.71 -25.11 0.40
N THR A 437 20.92 -25.48 0.01
CA THR A 437 21.68 -24.75 -1.03
C THR A 437 20.96 -24.74 -2.38
N GLU A 438 20.22 -25.79 -2.71
CA GLU A 438 19.45 -25.93 -3.95
C GLU A 438 18.41 -24.82 -4.18
N ILE A 439 17.92 -24.20 -3.10
CA ILE A 439 16.89 -23.13 -3.15
C ILE A 439 17.42 -21.76 -2.76
N SER A 440 18.75 -21.60 -2.71
CA SER A 440 19.41 -20.38 -2.23
C SER A 440 20.53 -19.93 -3.18
N PRO A 441 20.21 -19.53 -4.44
CA PRO A 441 21.21 -19.36 -5.50
C PRO A 441 22.16 -18.17 -5.31
N LEU A 442 21.86 -17.22 -4.43
CA LEU A 442 22.63 -15.99 -4.18
C LEU A 442 23.30 -15.99 -2.79
N SER A 443 23.03 -17.03 -1.99
CA SER A 443 23.51 -17.13 -0.61
C SER A 443 24.82 -17.93 -0.53
N ARG A 444 25.70 -17.54 0.39
CA ARG A 444 26.95 -18.26 0.69
C ARG A 444 26.65 -19.64 1.28
N ARG A 445 27.37 -20.67 0.83
CA ARG A 445 27.32 -21.99 1.46
C ARG A 445 27.88 -21.92 2.87
N ASN A 446 27.29 -22.68 3.78
CA ASN A 446 27.86 -22.86 5.10
C ASN A 446 29.18 -23.65 4.99
N GLU A 447 30.21 -23.21 5.70
CA GLU A 447 31.57 -23.80 5.60
C GLU A 447 31.64 -25.22 6.24
N GLU A 448 30.84 -25.46 7.28
CA GLU A 448 30.79 -26.75 7.99
C GLU A 448 29.88 -27.76 7.30
N ASN A 449 28.79 -27.28 6.68
CA ASN A 449 27.82 -28.11 5.98
C ASN A 449 27.43 -27.48 4.64
N PRO A 450 28.11 -27.82 3.52
CA PRO A 450 27.87 -27.22 2.19
C PRO A 450 26.49 -27.52 1.59
N ASP A 451 25.70 -28.45 2.16
CA ASP A 451 24.35 -28.75 1.70
C ASP A 451 23.34 -27.66 2.11
N VAL A 452 23.73 -26.77 3.04
CA VAL A 452 22.95 -25.62 3.48
C VAL A 452 23.69 -24.31 3.27
N THR A 453 22.95 -23.22 3.33
CA THR A 453 23.49 -21.87 3.20
C THR A 453 23.36 -21.08 4.51
N ASP A 454 24.21 -20.09 4.69
CA ASP A 454 24.14 -19.07 5.75
C ASP A 454 23.02 -18.08 5.44
N ARG A 455 21.76 -18.56 5.49
CA ARG A 455 20.53 -17.84 5.17
C ARG A 455 19.52 -18.03 6.27
N TYR A 456 18.73 -17.01 6.53
CA TYR A 456 17.51 -17.14 7.33
C TYR A 456 16.32 -16.44 6.68
N GLU A 457 15.14 -16.88 7.08
CA GLU A 457 13.90 -16.14 6.92
C GLU A 457 13.29 -15.89 8.30
N LEU A 458 12.69 -14.70 8.48
CA LEU A 458 11.97 -14.32 9.68
C LEU A 458 10.48 -14.53 9.48
N PHE A 459 9.88 -15.33 10.32
CA PHE A 459 8.44 -15.58 10.35
C PHE A 459 7.80 -14.97 11.59
N ILE A 460 6.68 -14.26 11.38
CA ILE A 460 5.80 -13.76 12.44
C ILE A 460 4.37 -13.97 11.99
N THR A 461 3.52 -14.53 12.86
CA THR A 461 2.09 -14.81 12.58
C THR A 461 1.85 -15.73 11.37
N GLY A 462 2.72 -16.73 11.18
CA GLY A 462 2.65 -17.68 10.07
C GLY A 462 2.90 -17.01 8.72
N ARG A 463 3.78 -16.03 8.67
CA ARG A 463 4.14 -15.28 7.45
C ARG A 463 5.60 -14.87 7.48
N GLU A 464 6.28 -15.07 6.36
CA GLU A 464 7.59 -14.48 6.12
C GLU A 464 7.50 -12.95 6.15
N LEU A 465 8.36 -12.33 6.96
CA LEU A 465 8.51 -10.88 7.05
C LEU A 465 9.82 -10.39 6.43
N ALA A 466 10.89 -11.17 6.57
CA ALA A 466 12.22 -10.85 6.08
C ALA A 466 12.96 -12.10 5.60
N ASN A 467 13.87 -11.91 4.64
CA ASN A 467 14.79 -12.91 4.14
C ASN A 467 16.21 -12.31 4.09
N ALA A 468 17.19 -13.01 4.62
CA ALA A 468 18.56 -12.51 4.72
C ALA A 468 19.60 -13.64 4.60
N PHE A 469 20.80 -13.30 4.14
CA PHE A 469 21.89 -14.26 4.05
C PHE A 469 23.25 -13.58 4.03
N SER A 470 24.29 -14.36 4.40
CA SER A 470 25.65 -14.04 4.02
C SER A 470 25.78 -14.16 2.51
N GLU A 471 26.37 -13.16 1.88
CA GLU A 471 26.39 -13.03 0.42
C GLU A 471 27.40 -13.98 -0.23
N LEU A 472 26.99 -14.59 -1.32
CA LEU A 472 27.90 -15.31 -2.18
C LEU A 472 28.79 -14.30 -2.93
N ASN A 473 30.09 -14.29 -2.61
CA ASN A 473 31.06 -13.39 -3.21
C ASN A 473 32.11 -14.11 -4.06
N ASP A 474 32.02 -15.44 -4.21
CA ASP A 474 32.87 -16.23 -5.13
C ASP A 474 32.26 -16.19 -6.54
N PRO A 475 32.94 -15.55 -7.54
CA PRO A 475 32.44 -15.45 -8.90
C PRO A 475 32.32 -16.82 -9.61
N ALA A 476 33.15 -17.81 -9.23
CA ALA A 476 33.10 -19.13 -9.86
C ALA A 476 31.86 -19.93 -9.37
N ASP A 477 31.61 -19.96 -8.04
CA ASP A 477 30.39 -20.58 -7.50
C ASP A 477 29.12 -19.84 -8.01
N GLN A 478 29.13 -18.49 -8.06
CA GLN A 478 28.00 -17.72 -8.57
C GLN A 478 27.70 -18.04 -10.04
N ARG A 479 28.74 -18.21 -10.88
CA ARG A 479 28.54 -18.60 -12.29
C ARG A 479 27.87 -19.96 -12.38
N MET A 480 28.36 -20.96 -11.65
CA MET A 480 27.77 -22.30 -11.65
C MET A 480 26.30 -22.26 -11.27
N ARG A 481 25.93 -21.51 -10.24
CA ARG A 481 24.53 -21.40 -9.80
C ARG A 481 23.66 -20.67 -10.82
N PHE A 482 24.16 -19.65 -11.50
CA PHE A 482 23.43 -19.02 -12.58
C PHE A 482 23.25 -19.96 -13.79
N GLU A 483 24.24 -20.79 -14.13
CA GLU A 483 24.12 -21.81 -15.17
C GLU A 483 23.01 -22.84 -14.82
N GLU A 484 22.95 -23.28 -13.55
CA GLU A 484 21.87 -24.16 -13.06
C GLU A 484 20.48 -23.46 -13.19
N GLN A 485 20.36 -22.20 -12.78
CA GLN A 485 19.12 -21.42 -12.92
C GLN A 485 18.72 -21.24 -14.39
N VAL A 486 19.66 -20.99 -15.29
CA VAL A 486 19.39 -20.92 -16.74
C VAL A 486 18.89 -22.26 -17.29
N ALA A 487 19.45 -23.37 -16.80
CA ALA A 487 18.98 -24.71 -17.19
C ALA A 487 17.55 -24.96 -16.70
N GLU A 488 17.20 -24.57 -15.46
CA GLU A 488 15.82 -24.63 -14.93
C GLU A 488 14.86 -23.76 -15.75
N LYS A 489 15.29 -22.53 -16.10
CA LYS A 489 14.52 -21.64 -16.96
C LYS A 489 14.21 -22.24 -18.33
N ASN A 490 15.20 -22.87 -18.96
CA ASN A 490 15.05 -23.56 -20.24
C ASN A 490 14.15 -24.80 -20.12
N ALA A 491 14.05 -25.39 -18.94
CA ALA A 491 13.14 -26.48 -18.62
C ALA A 491 11.71 -26.01 -18.31
N GLY A 492 11.45 -24.69 -18.29
CA GLY A 492 10.11 -24.11 -18.15
C GLY A 492 9.84 -23.43 -16.81
N ASP A 493 10.86 -23.20 -15.99
CA ASP A 493 10.73 -22.40 -14.76
C ASP A 493 10.87 -20.90 -15.09
N ASP A 494 9.75 -20.23 -15.31
CA ASP A 494 9.68 -18.78 -15.66
C ASP A 494 10.24 -17.86 -14.55
N GLU A 495 10.39 -18.35 -13.33
CA GLU A 495 10.84 -17.60 -12.16
C GLU A 495 12.36 -17.71 -11.95
N ALA A 496 13.01 -18.68 -12.60
CA ALA A 496 14.44 -18.88 -12.50
C ALA A 496 15.27 -17.68 -13.03
N HIS A 497 16.40 -17.42 -12.41
CA HIS A 497 17.29 -16.31 -12.75
C HIS A 497 17.88 -16.44 -14.16
N PRO A 498 17.95 -15.35 -14.94
CA PRO A 498 18.76 -15.31 -16.15
C PRO A 498 20.25 -15.13 -15.78
N MET A 499 21.14 -15.39 -16.75
CA MET A 499 22.56 -15.07 -16.64
C MET A 499 22.76 -13.55 -16.61
N ASP A 500 23.51 -13.03 -15.63
CA ASP A 500 23.96 -11.63 -15.54
C ASP A 500 25.49 -11.58 -15.58
N GLU A 501 26.06 -11.50 -16.78
CA GLU A 501 27.51 -11.44 -17.01
C GLU A 501 28.15 -10.17 -16.46
N ASP A 502 27.39 -9.08 -16.34
CA ASP A 502 27.90 -7.83 -15.77
C ASP A 502 28.02 -7.94 -14.24
N TYR A 503 27.07 -8.62 -13.60
CA TYR A 503 27.19 -8.91 -12.17
C TYR A 503 28.35 -9.86 -11.86
N LEU A 504 28.55 -10.91 -12.66
CA LEU A 504 29.70 -11.80 -12.51
C LEU A 504 31.04 -11.04 -12.66
N ARG A 505 31.13 -10.17 -13.67
CA ARG A 505 32.29 -9.29 -13.84
C ARG A 505 32.48 -8.36 -12.62
N ALA A 506 31.40 -7.84 -12.02
CA ALA A 506 31.50 -7.04 -10.80
C ALA A 506 32.14 -7.88 -9.65
N LEU A 507 31.67 -9.12 -9.46
CA LEU A 507 32.27 -10.03 -8.46
C LEU A 507 33.76 -10.32 -8.72
N GLU A 508 34.19 -10.40 -9.99
CA GLU A 508 35.59 -10.61 -10.38
C GLU A 508 36.48 -9.42 -9.98
N TYR A 509 35.95 -8.20 -9.80
CA TYR A 509 36.67 -7.08 -9.19
C TYR A 509 36.81 -7.19 -7.67
N GLY A 510 36.08 -8.10 -7.06
CA GLY A 510 36.10 -8.37 -5.62
C GLY A 510 34.97 -7.67 -4.85
N MET A 511 34.02 -8.45 -4.35
CA MET A 511 33.05 -8.00 -3.38
C MET A 511 33.53 -8.39 -1.97
N PRO A 512 33.55 -7.48 -0.99
CA PRO A 512 33.90 -7.86 0.39
C PRO A 512 32.90 -8.90 0.92
N PRO A 513 33.30 -9.75 1.89
CA PRO A 513 32.33 -10.53 2.65
C PRO A 513 31.25 -9.60 3.17
N ALA A 514 29.99 -9.98 3.00
CA ALA A 514 28.88 -9.11 3.34
C ALA A 514 27.64 -9.95 3.69
N ALA A 515 26.66 -9.32 4.32
CA ALA A 515 25.34 -9.89 4.48
C ALA A 515 24.29 -8.90 4.01
N GLY A 516 23.21 -9.43 3.41
CA GLY A 516 22.11 -8.65 2.87
C GLY A 516 20.75 -9.15 3.35
N GLN A 517 19.79 -8.24 3.40
CA GLN A 517 18.44 -8.54 3.87
C GLN A 517 17.39 -7.76 3.12
N GLY A 518 16.26 -8.44 2.81
CA GLY A 518 15.02 -7.83 2.38
C GLY A 518 13.96 -7.90 3.47
N ILE A 519 13.31 -6.77 3.77
CA ILE A 519 12.17 -6.69 4.71
C ILE A 519 10.95 -6.17 3.98
N GLY A 520 9.83 -6.90 4.06
CA GLY A 520 8.55 -6.47 3.50
C GLY A 520 7.90 -5.37 4.32
N ILE A 521 8.03 -4.11 3.88
CA ILE A 521 7.45 -2.95 4.59
C ILE A 521 5.92 -3.07 4.70
N ASP A 522 5.25 -3.51 3.64
CA ASP A 522 3.79 -3.68 3.69
C ASP A 522 3.39 -4.72 4.73
N ARG A 523 4.11 -5.85 4.83
CA ARG A 523 3.86 -6.90 5.83
C ARG A 523 4.14 -6.41 7.26
N LEU A 524 5.22 -5.64 7.45
CA LEU A 524 5.51 -5.00 8.75
C LEU A 524 4.39 -4.04 9.17
N VAL A 525 3.89 -3.23 8.24
CA VAL A 525 2.76 -2.32 8.52
C VAL A 525 1.49 -3.11 8.83
N MET A 526 1.20 -4.21 8.10
CA MET A 526 0.06 -5.09 8.42
C MET A 526 0.13 -5.59 9.86
N LEU A 527 1.29 -6.06 10.28
CA LEU A 527 1.53 -6.55 11.64
C LEU A 527 1.28 -5.45 12.69
N LEU A 528 1.93 -4.29 12.53
CA LEU A 528 1.88 -3.19 13.50
C LEU A 528 0.55 -2.41 13.50
N THR A 529 -0.32 -2.65 12.52
CA THR A 529 -1.63 -2.01 12.43
C THR A 529 -2.79 -2.99 12.54
N ASP A 530 -2.56 -4.24 12.89
CA ASP A 530 -3.58 -5.29 12.94
C ASP A 530 -4.45 -5.32 11.67
N SER A 531 -3.78 -5.34 10.51
CA SER A 531 -4.44 -5.35 9.20
C SER A 531 -4.30 -6.73 8.56
N PRO A 532 -5.40 -7.48 8.31
CA PRO A 532 -5.34 -8.85 7.79
C PRO A 532 -4.96 -8.92 6.32
N SER A 533 -5.11 -7.83 5.55
CA SER A 533 -4.88 -7.79 4.12
C SER A 533 -3.90 -6.69 3.72
N ILE A 534 -2.99 -7.00 2.79
CA ILE A 534 -2.05 -6.04 2.20
C ILE A 534 -2.75 -4.84 1.54
N ARG A 535 -3.98 -5.04 1.04
CA ARG A 535 -4.81 -3.97 0.44
C ARG A 535 -5.24 -2.91 1.45
N GLU A 536 -5.25 -3.22 2.73
CA GLU A 536 -5.59 -2.24 3.78
C GLU A 536 -4.45 -1.25 4.03
N VAL A 537 -3.21 -1.69 3.81
CA VAL A 537 -2.01 -0.89 4.08
C VAL A 537 -1.41 -0.24 2.83
N ILE A 538 -1.92 -0.55 1.64
CA ILE A 538 -1.59 0.14 0.38
C ILE A 538 -2.70 1.16 0.07
N LEU A 539 -2.32 2.42 -0.20
CA LEU A 539 -3.30 3.51 -0.45
C LEU A 539 -4.22 3.17 -1.64
N PHE A 540 -3.63 2.78 -2.75
CA PHE A 540 -4.35 2.43 -3.97
C PHE A 540 -3.87 1.06 -4.46
N PRO A 541 -4.40 -0.06 -3.91
CA PRO A 541 -4.04 -1.40 -4.35
C PRO A 541 -4.57 -1.68 -5.75
N LEU A 542 -3.86 -2.53 -6.50
CA LEU A 542 -4.36 -2.98 -7.79
C LEU A 542 -5.61 -3.87 -7.59
N LEU A 543 -6.66 -3.57 -8.32
CA LEU A 543 -7.91 -4.32 -8.31
C LEU A 543 -8.31 -4.69 -9.75
N LYS A 544 -9.04 -5.78 -9.91
CA LYS A 544 -9.63 -6.12 -11.21
C LYS A 544 -10.59 -4.99 -11.63
N PRO A 545 -10.67 -4.66 -12.94
CA PRO A 545 -11.70 -3.74 -13.43
C PRO A 545 -13.09 -4.19 -13.00
N GLU A 546 -13.97 -3.22 -12.73
CA GLU A 546 -15.41 -3.51 -12.60
C GLU A 546 -15.91 -3.95 -13.97
N GLY A 547 -16.58 -5.09 -14.03
CA GLY A 547 -17.13 -5.65 -15.26
C GLY A 547 -18.27 -4.82 -15.86
#